data_159dcc43bdb6a4625530ea7edc7e33c5
#
_entry.id   159dcc43bdb6a4625530ea7edc7e33c5
#
_cell.length_a   1.000
_cell.length_b   1.000
_cell.length_c   1.000
_cell.angle_alpha   90.00
_cell.angle_beta   90.00
_cell.angle_gamma   90.00
#
_symmetry.space_group_name_H-M   'P 1'
#
loop_
_entity.id
_entity.type
_entity.pdbx_description
1 polymer ?
#
loop_
_entity_poly.entity_id
_entity_poly.type
_entity_poly.pdbx_seq_one_letter_code
_entity_poly.pdbx_strand_id
1 'polypeptide(L)'
;MDLGIKGRKALVCGASAGLGFACARALAREGVELVIAARTEAPLLDAAAALQALGAAPVHWVAADVTAEEGRARIFSAHADFDILVTNAGGPAPGDFRTWERDTWVAALDANMLAPIALIRQLVDGMMERGFGRIVNITSSAVKAPVDGLGLSTGARCGLTGFVAGLARTTVAKGVTINNILPGTFDTQRLAGNFAAQARREGKDVEAVRAARLDKHPAHRFGQPEEFGAACAFLCSAHAGYINGQNLLLDGGSFPGTM
;
A
#
# COMPACT_ATOMS: atom_id res chain seq x y z
N MET A 1 14.38 5.81 -17.00
CA MET A 1 15.02 4.49 -16.68
C MET A 1 14.02 3.44 -17.08
N ASP A 2 14.40 2.47 -17.87
CA ASP A 2 13.56 1.28 -18.11
C ASP A 2 13.58 0.41 -16.85
N LEU A 3 12.43 0.12 -16.28
CA LEU A 3 12.35 -0.70 -15.06
C LEU A 3 12.40 -2.22 -15.32
N GLY A 4 12.38 -2.65 -16.59
CA GLY A 4 12.48 -4.06 -16.99
C GLY A 4 11.27 -4.91 -16.59
N ILE A 5 10.08 -4.30 -16.46
CA ILE A 5 8.84 -4.97 -16.00
C ILE A 5 7.69 -4.91 -17.01
N LYS A 6 7.95 -4.42 -18.21
CA LYS A 6 6.95 -4.42 -19.30
C LYS A 6 6.44 -5.85 -19.56
N GLY A 7 5.14 -6.00 -19.67
CA GLY A 7 4.47 -7.28 -19.90
C GLY A 7 4.35 -8.18 -18.65
N ARG A 8 4.86 -7.75 -17.49
CA ARG A 8 4.57 -8.40 -16.20
C ARG A 8 3.13 -8.14 -15.78
N LYS A 9 2.61 -8.98 -14.89
CA LYS A 9 1.25 -8.89 -14.38
C LYS A 9 1.23 -8.53 -12.90
N ALA A 10 0.47 -7.51 -12.53
CA ALA A 10 0.39 -7.01 -11.16
C ALA A 10 -1.03 -7.08 -10.58
N LEU A 11 -1.13 -7.53 -9.33
CA LEU A 11 -2.29 -7.30 -8.48
C LEU A 11 -2.02 -6.09 -7.58
N VAL A 12 -2.89 -5.05 -7.67
CA VAL A 12 -2.81 -3.86 -6.81
C VAL A 12 -4.08 -3.73 -5.99
N CYS A 13 -3.97 -3.90 -4.68
CA CYS A 13 -5.08 -3.79 -3.75
C CYS A 13 -5.31 -2.34 -3.31
N GLY A 14 -6.57 -1.99 -2.99
CA GLY A 14 -6.96 -0.64 -2.58
C GLY A 14 -6.64 0.42 -3.64
N ALA A 15 -6.77 0.06 -4.93
CA ALA A 15 -6.32 0.86 -6.05
C ALA A 15 -7.39 1.79 -6.65
N SER A 16 -8.55 1.93 -6.03
CA SER A 16 -9.59 2.87 -6.51
C SER A 16 -9.24 4.34 -6.29
N ALA A 17 -8.31 4.66 -5.39
CA ALA A 17 -7.89 6.03 -5.09
C ALA A 17 -6.55 6.08 -4.33
N GLY A 18 -6.01 7.28 -4.12
CA GLY A 18 -4.88 7.56 -3.24
C GLY A 18 -3.60 6.83 -3.62
N LEU A 19 -2.88 6.29 -2.62
CA LEU A 19 -1.56 5.68 -2.82
C LEU A 19 -1.63 4.37 -3.63
N GLY A 20 -2.67 3.55 -3.44
CA GLY A 20 -2.86 2.33 -4.24
C GLY A 20 -3.06 2.64 -5.72
N PHE A 21 -3.90 3.64 -6.03
CA PHE A 21 -4.07 4.12 -7.41
C PHE A 21 -2.77 4.70 -7.98
N ALA A 22 -2.01 5.45 -7.19
CA ALA A 22 -0.73 5.99 -7.62
C ALA A 22 0.29 4.89 -7.96
N CYS A 23 0.33 3.80 -7.18
CA CYS A 23 1.14 2.62 -7.50
C CYS A 23 0.68 1.96 -8.80
N ALA A 24 -0.63 1.72 -8.96
CA ALA A 24 -1.18 1.16 -10.18
C ALA A 24 -0.85 2.02 -11.40
N ARG A 25 -0.97 3.35 -11.26
CA ARG A 25 -0.65 4.32 -12.32
C ARG A 25 0.83 4.28 -12.73
N ALA A 26 1.74 4.19 -11.77
CA ALA A 26 3.16 4.07 -12.05
C ALA A 26 3.48 2.76 -12.80
N LEU A 27 2.90 1.64 -12.37
CA LEU A 27 3.06 0.34 -13.04
C LEU A 27 2.44 0.32 -14.45
N ALA A 28 1.27 0.96 -14.65
CA ALA A 28 0.64 1.07 -15.97
C ALA A 28 1.55 1.78 -16.99
N ARG A 29 2.22 2.86 -16.57
CA ARG A 29 3.18 3.61 -17.39
C ARG A 29 4.40 2.78 -17.82
N GLU A 30 4.76 1.78 -17.02
CA GLU A 30 5.82 0.83 -17.35
C GLU A 30 5.35 -0.36 -18.21
N GLY A 31 4.10 -0.35 -18.66
CA GLY A 31 3.52 -1.38 -19.51
C GLY A 31 3.21 -2.69 -18.79
N VAL A 32 2.94 -2.63 -17.50
CA VAL A 32 2.50 -3.77 -16.66
C VAL A 32 1.01 -4.01 -16.89
N GLU A 33 0.60 -5.26 -17.09
CA GLU A 33 -0.80 -5.69 -17.05
C GLU A 33 -1.31 -5.58 -15.62
N LEU A 34 -2.44 -4.91 -15.43
CA LEU A 34 -2.96 -4.64 -14.09
C LEU A 34 -4.25 -5.41 -13.81
N VAL A 35 -4.32 -5.95 -12.61
CA VAL A 35 -5.57 -6.30 -11.94
C VAL A 35 -5.68 -5.43 -10.70
N ILE A 36 -6.63 -4.50 -10.69
CA ILE A 36 -6.87 -3.62 -9.55
C ILE A 36 -8.05 -4.13 -8.73
N ALA A 37 -7.89 -4.12 -7.41
CA ALA A 37 -8.93 -4.60 -6.50
C ALA A 37 -9.28 -3.55 -5.44
N ALA A 38 -10.57 -3.35 -5.19
CA ALA A 38 -11.11 -2.55 -4.09
C ALA A 38 -12.54 -2.99 -3.78
N ARG A 39 -13.10 -2.56 -2.64
CA ARG A 39 -14.43 -2.99 -2.19
C ARG A 39 -15.58 -2.37 -2.98
N THR A 40 -15.43 -1.12 -3.40
CA THR A 40 -16.50 -0.33 -4.03
C THR A 40 -16.29 -0.29 -5.53
N GLU A 41 -17.29 -0.74 -6.27
CA GLU A 41 -17.23 -0.93 -7.72
C GLU A 41 -17.10 0.39 -8.50
N ALA A 42 -17.98 1.36 -8.26
CA ALA A 42 -18.01 2.58 -9.07
C ALA A 42 -16.66 3.35 -9.10
N PRO A 43 -16.01 3.68 -7.94
CA PRO A 43 -14.69 4.31 -8.00
C PRO A 43 -13.60 3.42 -8.60
N LEU A 44 -13.79 2.08 -8.57
CA LEU A 44 -12.84 1.15 -9.15
C LEU A 44 -12.94 1.12 -10.68
N LEU A 45 -14.13 1.24 -11.23
CA LEU A 45 -14.39 1.41 -12.68
C LEU A 45 -13.75 2.68 -13.21
N ASP A 46 -13.94 3.81 -12.52
CA ASP A 46 -13.32 5.08 -12.90
C ASP A 46 -11.80 4.98 -12.89
N ALA A 47 -11.24 4.33 -11.85
CA ALA A 47 -9.81 4.09 -11.76
C ALA A 47 -9.30 3.21 -12.90
N ALA A 48 -10.00 2.13 -13.24
CA ALA A 48 -9.63 1.24 -14.34
C ALA A 48 -9.62 1.98 -15.69
N ALA A 49 -10.64 2.78 -15.98
CA ALA A 49 -10.71 3.59 -17.18
C ALA A 49 -9.55 4.60 -17.26
N ALA A 50 -9.24 5.29 -16.16
CA ALA A 50 -8.14 6.24 -16.09
C ALA A 50 -6.76 5.55 -16.29
N LEU A 51 -6.58 4.36 -15.75
CA LEU A 51 -5.34 3.58 -15.92
C LEU A 51 -5.21 3.04 -17.36
N GLN A 52 -6.29 2.53 -17.95
CA GLN A 52 -6.30 2.03 -19.33
C GLN A 52 -5.92 3.13 -20.33
N ALA A 53 -6.28 4.38 -20.08
CA ALA A 53 -5.92 5.52 -20.92
C ALA A 53 -4.41 5.86 -20.90
N LEU A 54 -3.63 5.32 -19.97
CA LEU A 54 -2.20 5.61 -19.83
C LEU A 54 -1.30 4.71 -20.69
N GLY A 55 -1.78 3.56 -21.14
CA GLY A 55 -0.93 2.61 -21.85
C GLY A 55 -1.70 1.52 -22.57
N ALA A 56 -0.97 0.72 -23.35
CA ALA A 56 -1.52 -0.36 -24.15
C ALA A 56 -1.72 -1.68 -23.37
N ALA A 57 -1.14 -1.80 -22.19
CA ALA A 57 -1.29 -3.01 -21.36
C ALA A 57 -2.71 -3.11 -20.81
N PRO A 58 -3.29 -4.33 -20.70
CA PRO A 58 -4.64 -4.51 -20.18
C PRO A 58 -4.77 -4.07 -18.72
N VAL A 59 -5.92 -3.46 -18.40
CA VAL A 59 -6.30 -3.12 -17.02
C VAL A 59 -7.63 -3.82 -16.70
N HIS A 60 -7.57 -4.76 -15.79
CA HIS A 60 -8.72 -5.46 -15.24
C HIS A 60 -9.05 -4.93 -13.85
N TRP A 61 -10.29 -5.11 -13.43
CA TRP A 61 -10.73 -4.72 -12.09
C TRP A 61 -11.61 -5.80 -11.46
N VAL A 62 -11.50 -5.94 -10.13
CA VAL A 62 -12.31 -6.88 -9.35
C VAL A 62 -12.82 -6.17 -8.10
N ALA A 63 -14.14 -6.00 -8.00
CA ALA A 63 -14.75 -5.50 -6.77
C ALA A 63 -14.74 -6.63 -5.71
N ALA A 64 -13.82 -6.49 -4.73
CA ALA A 64 -13.57 -7.52 -3.73
C ALA A 64 -13.06 -6.93 -2.41
N ASP A 65 -13.51 -7.51 -1.30
CA ASP A 65 -12.89 -7.30 0.00
C ASP A 65 -11.81 -8.36 0.23
N VAL A 66 -10.55 -7.94 0.23
CA VAL A 66 -9.40 -8.82 0.40
C VAL A 66 -9.26 -9.38 1.84
N THR A 67 -10.02 -8.84 2.81
CA THR A 67 -10.07 -9.39 4.16
C THR A 67 -10.89 -10.67 4.21
N ALA A 68 -11.90 -10.80 3.34
CA ALA A 68 -12.74 -11.98 3.20
C ALA A 68 -12.11 -13.01 2.25
N GLU A 69 -12.29 -14.30 2.56
CA GLU A 69 -11.81 -15.40 1.72
C GLU A 69 -12.48 -15.40 0.36
N GLU A 70 -13.79 -15.16 0.31
CA GLU A 70 -14.59 -15.10 -0.91
C GLU A 70 -14.12 -13.95 -1.83
N GLY A 71 -13.69 -12.82 -1.24
CA GLY A 71 -13.15 -11.69 -1.98
C GLY A 71 -11.81 -12.06 -2.65
N ARG A 72 -10.91 -12.73 -1.93
CA ARG A 72 -9.66 -13.23 -2.49
C ARG A 72 -9.90 -14.31 -3.55
N ALA A 73 -10.80 -15.27 -3.28
CA ALA A 73 -11.17 -16.31 -4.23
C ALA A 73 -11.70 -15.72 -5.54
N ARG A 74 -12.51 -14.65 -5.49
CA ARG A 74 -13.00 -13.94 -6.68
C ARG A 74 -11.86 -13.37 -7.53
N ILE A 75 -10.83 -12.80 -6.90
CA ILE A 75 -9.66 -12.27 -7.62
C ILE A 75 -8.92 -13.41 -8.31
N PHE A 76 -8.59 -14.48 -7.58
CA PHE A 76 -7.75 -15.57 -8.08
C PHE A 76 -8.46 -16.54 -9.02
N SER A 77 -9.81 -16.61 -9.00
CA SER A 77 -10.58 -17.38 -10.00
C SER A 77 -10.64 -16.65 -11.35
N ALA A 78 -10.58 -15.32 -11.35
CA ALA A 78 -10.62 -14.52 -12.56
C ALA A 78 -9.21 -14.29 -13.17
N HIS A 79 -8.19 -14.25 -12.33
CA HIS A 79 -6.82 -13.91 -12.72
C HIS A 79 -5.80 -14.74 -11.94
N ALA A 80 -4.76 -15.21 -12.64
CA ALA A 80 -3.67 -16.00 -12.08
C ALA A 80 -2.30 -15.45 -12.51
N ASP A 81 -1.23 -16.07 -12.04
CA ASP A 81 0.15 -15.85 -12.49
C ASP A 81 0.66 -14.41 -12.33
N PHE A 82 0.36 -13.81 -11.18
CA PHE A 82 0.89 -12.49 -10.87
C PHE A 82 2.39 -12.52 -10.60
N ASP A 83 3.12 -11.59 -11.20
CA ASP A 83 4.55 -11.33 -10.99
C ASP A 83 4.77 -10.27 -9.91
N ILE A 84 3.80 -9.38 -9.73
CA ILE A 84 3.85 -8.24 -8.81
C ILE A 84 2.61 -8.26 -7.93
N LEU A 85 2.82 -8.04 -6.63
CA LEU A 85 1.75 -7.83 -5.64
C LEU A 85 1.98 -6.52 -4.90
N VAL A 86 1.00 -5.62 -4.94
CA VAL A 86 0.98 -4.43 -4.07
C VAL A 86 -0.19 -4.57 -3.10
N THR A 87 0.11 -4.84 -1.83
CA THR A 87 -0.92 -4.90 -0.78
C THR A 87 -1.19 -3.52 -0.23
N ASN A 88 -2.45 -3.17 -0.10
CA ASN A 88 -2.90 -1.92 0.48
C ASN A 88 -4.34 -2.08 1.00
N ALA A 89 -4.58 -1.59 2.19
CA ALA A 89 -5.91 -1.54 2.79
C ALA A 89 -6.10 -0.24 3.57
N GLY A 90 -7.35 0.13 3.79
CA GLY A 90 -7.68 1.23 4.68
C GLY A 90 -7.18 0.96 6.10
N GLY A 91 -6.51 1.93 6.72
CA GLY A 91 -6.18 1.82 8.15
C GLY A 91 -7.40 2.09 9.02
N PRO A 92 -7.45 1.55 10.27
CA PRO A 92 -8.47 1.86 11.24
C PRO A 92 -8.49 3.35 11.59
N ALA A 93 -9.62 3.84 12.10
CA ALA A 93 -9.73 5.19 12.60
C ALA A 93 -8.83 5.39 13.83
N PRO A 94 -8.25 6.59 14.00
CA PRO A 94 -7.56 6.95 15.24
C PRO A 94 -8.53 6.94 16.45
N GLY A 95 -8.04 6.60 17.63
CA GLY A 95 -8.89 6.57 18.82
C GLY A 95 -8.11 6.38 20.12
N ASP A 96 -8.84 6.36 21.24
CA ASP A 96 -8.30 6.01 22.55
C ASP A 96 -8.27 4.48 22.69
N PHE A 97 -7.12 3.92 23.06
CA PHE A 97 -6.95 2.47 23.22
C PHE A 97 -7.90 1.85 24.26
N ARG A 98 -8.39 2.64 25.21
CA ARG A 98 -9.34 2.19 26.25
C ARG A 98 -10.72 1.87 25.68
N THR A 99 -11.04 2.39 24.49
CA THR A 99 -12.32 2.16 23.79
C THR A 99 -12.23 1.02 22.77
N TRP A 100 -11.06 0.42 22.56
CA TRP A 100 -10.88 -0.61 21.56
C TRP A 100 -11.11 -2.00 22.12
N GLU A 101 -12.25 -2.56 21.80
CA GLU A 101 -12.61 -3.92 22.12
C GLU A 101 -11.91 -4.93 21.20
N ARG A 102 -12.00 -6.22 21.55
CA ARG A 102 -11.36 -7.31 20.80
C ARG A 102 -11.71 -7.28 19.31
N ASP A 103 -12.98 -7.05 18.97
CA ASP A 103 -13.42 -7.07 17.57
C ASP A 103 -12.81 -5.91 16.75
N THR A 104 -12.59 -4.77 17.37
CA THR A 104 -11.87 -3.64 16.75
C THR A 104 -10.41 -4.01 16.44
N TRP A 105 -9.75 -4.72 17.37
CA TRP A 105 -8.41 -5.25 17.16
C TRP A 105 -8.37 -6.29 16.04
N VAL A 106 -9.31 -7.25 16.06
CA VAL A 106 -9.40 -8.31 15.03
C VAL A 106 -9.57 -7.68 13.66
N ALA A 107 -10.51 -6.74 13.48
CA ALA A 107 -10.72 -6.05 12.22
C ALA A 107 -9.47 -5.29 11.72
N ALA A 108 -8.70 -4.67 12.62
CA ALA A 108 -7.46 -3.99 12.28
C ALA A 108 -6.36 -4.98 11.84
N LEU A 109 -6.24 -6.11 12.53
CA LEU A 109 -5.32 -7.19 12.18
C LEU A 109 -5.69 -7.84 10.85
N ASP A 110 -6.98 -8.13 10.63
CA ASP A 110 -7.46 -8.72 9.37
C ASP A 110 -7.08 -7.83 8.18
N ALA A 111 -7.38 -6.54 8.25
CA ALA A 111 -7.16 -5.64 7.14
C ALA A 111 -5.67 -5.33 6.88
N ASN A 112 -4.86 -5.18 7.94
CA ASN A 112 -3.52 -4.60 7.81
C ASN A 112 -2.37 -5.59 8.09
N MET A 113 -2.69 -6.85 8.40
CA MET A 113 -1.72 -7.93 8.63
C MET A 113 -2.14 -9.23 7.93
N LEU A 114 -3.31 -9.79 8.29
CA LEU A 114 -3.70 -11.13 7.85
C LEU A 114 -4.08 -11.19 6.36
N ALA A 115 -4.80 -10.20 5.85
CA ALA A 115 -5.14 -10.14 4.42
C ALA A 115 -3.88 -10.01 3.52
N PRO A 116 -2.93 -9.10 3.80
CA PRO A 116 -1.62 -9.10 3.12
C PRO A 116 -0.90 -10.46 3.18
N ILE A 117 -0.85 -11.10 4.36
CA ILE A 117 -0.22 -12.43 4.52
C ILE A 117 -0.94 -13.49 3.67
N ALA A 118 -2.27 -13.48 3.65
CA ALA A 118 -3.06 -14.44 2.85
C ALA A 118 -2.82 -14.26 1.33
N LEU A 119 -2.72 -13.00 0.86
CA LEU A 119 -2.38 -12.69 -0.53
C LEU A 119 -0.96 -13.15 -0.89
N ILE A 120 0.01 -12.89 -0.01
CA ILE A 120 1.40 -13.35 -0.19
C ILE A 120 1.44 -14.88 -0.27
N ARG A 121 0.78 -15.57 0.66
CA ARG A 121 0.70 -17.04 0.70
C ARG A 121 0.16 -17.63 -0.60
N GLN A 122 -0.82 -16.96 -1.21
CA GLN A 122 -1.46 -17.43 -2.45
C GLN A 122 -0.54 -17.30 -3.67
N LEU A 123 0.42 -16.38 -3.66
CA LEU A 123 1.19 -16.02 -4.86
C LEU A 123 2.67 -16.41 -4.79
N VAL A 124 3.25 -16.49 -3.60
CA VAL A 124 4.70 -16.55 -3.41
C VAL A 124 5.33 -17.79 -4.03
N ASP A 125 4.69 -18.94 -3.94
CA ASP A 125 5.23 -20.21 -4.48
C ASP A 125 5.27 -20.16 -6.01
N GLY A 126 4.21 -19.73 -6.68
CA GLY A 126 4.20 -19.55 -8.13
C GLY A 126 5.20 -18.49 -8.61
N MET A 127 5.40 -17.41 -7.87
CA MET A 127 6.45 -16.44 -8.15
C MET A 127 7.84 -17.06 -8.05
N MET A 128 8.10 -17.89 -7.03
CA MET A 128 9.36 -18.59 -6.85
C MET A 128 9.62 -19.63 -7.94
N GLU A 129 8.59 -20.34 -8.40
CA GLU A 129 8.67 -21.30 -9.50
C GLU A 129 9.03 -20.62 -10.83
N ARG A 130 8.49 -19.42 -11.09
CA ARG A 130 8.82 -18.62 -12.28
C ARG A 130 10.15 -17.85 -12.17
N GLY A 131 10.80 -17.87 -10.99
CA GLY A 131 12.07 -17.16 -10.76
C GLY A 131 11.96 -15.64 -10.73
N PHE A 132 10.75 -15.08 -10.59
CA PHE A 132 10.51 -13.64 -10.48
C PHE A 132 9.29 -13.35 -9.63
N GLY A 133 9.45 -12.47 -8.66
CA GLY A 133 8.35 -11.93 -7.86
C GLY A 133 8.74 -10.61 -7.19
N ARG A 134 7.80 -9.68 -7.15
CA ARG A 134 7.95 -8.40 -6.45
C ARG A 134 6.73 -8.15 -5.59
N ILE A 135 6.92 -8.17 -4.28
CA ILE A 135 5.85 -7.96 -3.30
C ILE A 135 6.15 -6.67 -2.54
N VAL A 136 5.23 -5.73 -2.60
CA VAL A 136 5.34 -4.43 -1.93
C VAL A 136 4.13 -4.24 -1.03
N ASN A 137 4.35 -4.12 0.29
CA ASN A 137 3.29 -3.84 1.24
C ASN A 137 3.28 -2.34 1.57
N ILE A 138 2.14 -1.70 1.41
CA ILE A 138 1.93 -0.32 1.87
C ILE A 138 1.58 -0.37 3.35
N THR A 139 2.52 0.04 4.20
CA THR A 139 2.34 0.05 5.64
C THR A 139 2.15 1.47 6.20
N SER A 140 3.01 1.97 7.06
CA SER A 140 2.92 3.31 7.65
C SER A 140 4.26 3.74 8.25
N SER A 141 4.57 5.03 8.22
CA SER A 141 5.67 5.63 9.01
C SER A 141 5.52 5.37 10.52
N ALA A 142 4.29 5.14 11.01
CA ALA A 142 4.03 4.78 12.40
C ALA A 142 4.68 3.45 12.85
N VAL A 143 5.12 2.60 11.92
CA VAL A 143 5.95 1.43 12.22
C VAL A 143 7.32 1.82 12.80
N LYS A 144 7.90 2.93 12.31
CA LYS A 144 9.18 3.47 12.81
C LYS A 144 8.99 4.50 13.93
N ALA A 145 7.98 5.37 13.80
CA ALA A 145 7.66 6.42 14.76
C ALA A 145 6.18 6.31 15.16
N PRO A 146 5.85 5.59 16.24
CA PRO A 146 4.49 5.46 16.73
C PRO A 146 3.83 6.83 16.94
N VAL A 147 2.56 6.92 16.56
CA VAL A 147 1.75 8.14 16.66
C VAL A 147 0.59 7.88 17.60
N ASP A 148 0.33 8.82 18.51
CA ASP A 148 -0.78 8.73 19.46
C ASP A 148 -2.11 8.51 18.73
N GLY A 149 -2.93 7.64 19.30
CA GLY A 149 -4.23 7.27 18.73
C GLY A 149 -4.17 6.32 17.53
N LEU A 150 -2.99 5.95 17.01
CA LEU A 150 -2.85 5.01 15.89
C LEU A 150 -2.47 3.58 16.31
N GLY A 151 -2.62 3.22 17.59
CA GLY A 151 -2.18 1.94 18.15
C GLY A 151 -2.67 0.71 17.39
N LEU A 152 -3.95 0.67 16.97
CA LEU A 152 -4.50 -0.41 16.14
C LEU A 152 -3.72 -0.58 14.81
N SER A 153 -3.54 0.52 14.10
CA SER A 153 -2.81 0.52 12.83
C SER A 153 -1.33 0.15 13.02
N THR A 154 -0.69 0.73 14.04
CA THR A 154 0.72 0.48 14.35
C THR A 154 0.93 -0.98 14.73
N GLY A 155 0.11 -1.53 15.63
CA GLY A 155 0.21 -2.93 16.06
C GLY A 155 0.08 -3.91 14.91
N ALA A 156 -0.94 -3.76 14.07
CA ALA A 156 -1.16 -4.63 12.91
C ALA A 156 -0.03 -4.53 11.87
N ARG A 157 0.41 -3.32 11.56
CA ARG A 157 1.46 -3.10 10.55
C ARG A 157 2.86 -3.48 11.04
N CYS A 158 3.16 -3.35 12.32
CA CYS A 158 4.38 -3.90 12.92
C CYS A 158 4.39 -5.43 12.84
N GLY A 159 3.25 -6.09 13.09
CA GLY A 159 3.11 -7.54 12.92
C GLY A 159 3.40 -7.99 11.49
N LEU A 160 2.83 -7.30 10.48
CA LEU A 160 3.14 -7.57 9.07
C LEU A 160 4.62 -7.33 8.77
N THR A 161 5.20 -6.25 9.26
CA THR A 161 6.62 -5.91 9.05
C THR A 161 7.55 -6.98 9.61
N GLY A 162 7.26 -7.48 10.81
CA GLY A 162 8.02 -8.58 11.44
C GLY A 162 7.89 -9.89 10.66
N PHE A 163 6.69 -10.23 10.20
CA PHE A 163 6.45 -11.40 9.34
C PHE A 163 7.25 -11.31 8.03
N VAL A 164 7.20 -10.17 7.35
CA VAL A 164 7.92 -9.92 6.09
C VAL A 164 9.42 -10.05 6.28
N ALA A 165 9.98 -9.52 7.36
CA ALA A 165 11.42 -9.59 7.63
C ALA A 165 11.95 -11.05 7.70
N GLY A 166 11.13 -11.96 8.23
CA GLY A 166 11.45 -13.39 8.25
C GLY A 166 11.28 -14.03 6.87
N LEU A 167 10.10 -13.88 6.26
CA LEU A 167 9.74 -14.52 5.00
C LEU A 167 10.65 -14.11 3.83
N ALA A 168 10.99 -12.83 3.71
CA ALA A 168 11.81 -12.30 2.63
C ALA A 168 13.15 -13.04 2.49
N ARG A 169 13.72 -13.53 3.59
CA ARG A 169 14.99 -14.28 3.59
C ARG A 169 14.88 -15.65 2.91
N THR A 170 13.69 -16.23 2.88
CA THR A 170 13.46 -17.57 2.31
C THR A 170 13.12 -17.53 0.83
N THR A 171 12.68 -16.38 0.31
CA THR A 171 12.17 -16.22 -1.07
C THR A 171 13.19 -15.64 -2.04
N VAL A 172 14.15 -14.86 -1.55
CA VAL A 172 15.08 -14.08 -2.39
C VAL A 172 15.97 -14.96 -3.28
N ALA A 173 16.40 -16.13 -2.81
CA ALA A 173 17.19 -17.07 -3.60
C ALA A 173 16.44 -17.62 -4.83
N LYS A 174 15.11 -17.48 -4.85
CA LYS A 174 14.22 -17.84 -5.95
C LYS A 174 13.77 -16.61 -6.78
N GLY A 175 14.46 -15.48 -6.66
CA GLY A 175 14.16 -14.28 -7.44
C GLY A 175 12.95 -13.46 -6.94
N VAL A 176 12.41 -13.76 -5.75
CA VAL A 176 11.27 -13.06 -5.16
C VAL A 176 11.71 -12.15 -4.04
N THR A 177 11.43 -10.85 -4.16
CA THR A 177 11.68 -9.85 -3.10
C THR A 177 10.37 -9.39 -2.46
N ILE A 178 10.41 -9.16 -1.14
CA ILE A 178 9.28 -8.68 -0.35
C ILE A 178 9.75 -7.47 0.45
N ASN A 179 9.16 -6.29 0.18
CA ASN A 179 9.51 -5.04 0.83
C ASN A 179 8.26 -4.31 1.33
N ASN A 180 8.44 -3.39 2.25
CA ASN A 180 7.40 -2.50 2.74
C ASN A 180 7.73 -1.06 2.36
N ILE A 181 6.72 -0.29 1.96
CA ILE A 181 6.82 1.18 1.85
C ILE A 181 6.02 1.78 2.99
N LEU A 182 6.64 2.70 3.70
CA LEU A 182 6.12 3.36 4.88
C LEU A 182 5.77 4.82 4.54
N PRO A 183 4.52 5.11 4.12
CA PRO A 183 4.13 6.49 3.86
C PRO A 183 4.09 7.31 5.15
N GLY A 184 4.63 8.51 5.08
CA GLY A 184 4.35 9.61 5.98
C GLY A 184 3.07 10.34 5.56
N THR A 185 3.12 11.67 5.44
CA THR A 185 1.96 12.48 5.05
C THR A 185 1.98 12.76 3.55
N PHE A 186 1.01 12.18 2.83
CA PHE A 186 0.81 12.37 1.38
C PHE A 186 -0.49 13.11 1.10
N ASP A 187 -0.49 13.98 0.08
CA ASP A 187 -1.65 14.79 -0.34
C ASP A 187 -2.67 13.91 -1.06
N THR A 188 -3.61 13.39 -0.30
CA THR A 188 -4.66 12.47 -0.74
C THR A 188 -6.02 12.92 -0.21
N GLN A 189 -7.11 12.45 -0.81
CA GLN A 189 -8.46 12.69 -0.30
C GLN A 189 -8.63 12.24 1.16
N ARG A 190 -7.93 11.16 1.57
CA ARG A 190 -7.93 10.71 2.96
C ARG A 190 -7.31 11.74 3.88
N LEU A 191 -6.20 12.39 3.49
CA LEU A 191 -5.57 13.44 4.27
C LEU A 191 -6.50 14.65 4.40
N ALA A 192 -7.12 15.08 3.30
CA ALA A 192 -8.10 16.15 3.32
C ALA A 192 -9.28 15.85 4.26
N GLY A 193 -9.79 14.63 4.24
CA GLY A 193 -10.81 14.15 5.17
C GLY A 193 -10.37 14.19 6.64
N ASN A 194 -9.11 13.82 6.91
CA ASN A 194 -8.53 13.90 8.26
C ASN A 194 -8.43 15.35 8.76
N PHE A 195 -8.00 16.29 7.91
CA PHE A 195 -7.98 17.72 8.26
C PHE A 195 -9.37 18.27 8.53
N ALA A 196 -10.35 17.92 7.70
CA ALA A 196 -11.74 18.33 7.91
C ALA A 196 -12.31 17.76 9.24
N ALA A 197 -11.98 16.52 9.59
CA ALA A 197 -12.39 15.93 10.84
C ALA A 197 -11.70 16.59 12.06
N GLN A 198 -10.40 16.88 11.96
CA GLN A 198 -9.65 17.60 12.99
C GLN A 198 -10.17 19.02 13.18
N ALA A 199 -10.40 19.76 12.09
CA ALA A 199 -10.92 21.11 12.12
C ALA A 199 -12.28 21.18 12.85
N ARG A 200 -13.21 20.26 12.53
CA ARG A 200 -14.50 20.15 13.24
C ARG A 200 -14.33 19.88 14.73
N ARG A 201 -13.43 18.98 15.12
CA ARG A 201 -13.20 18.64 16.54
C ARG A 201 -12.59 19.79 17.31
N GLU A 202 -11.71 20.58 16.68
CA GLU A 202 -11.00 21.71 17.32
C GLU A 202 -11.71 23.06 17.16
N GLY A 203 -12.80 23.14 16.41
CA GLY A 203 -13.48 24.41 16.10
C GLY A 203 -12.61 25.38 15.28
N LYS A 204 -11.73 24.85 14.44
CA LYS A 204 -10.79 25.63 13.62
C LYS A 204 -11.15 25.56 12.14
N ASP A 205 -10.60 26.48 11.38
CA ASP A 205 -10.62 26.43 9.92
C ASP A 205 -9.73 25.29 9.39
N VAL A 206 -10.16 24.62 8.30
CA VAL A 206 -9.44 23.48 7.70
C VAL A 206 -8.07 23.90 7.17
N GLU A 207 -7.98 25.07 6.53
CA GLU A 207 -6.72 25.58 6.00
C GLU A 207 -5.74 25.97 7.11
N ALA A 208 -6.24 26.47 8.25
CA ALA A 208 -5.40 26.74 9.42
C ALA A 208 -4.81 25.44 10.00
N VAL A 209 -5.61 24.36 10.06
CA VAL A 209 -5.11 23.02 10.50
C VAL A 209 -4.07 22.49 9.52
N ARG A 210 -4.33 22.60 8.21
CA ARG A 210 -3.42 22.17 7.15
C ARG A 210 -2.09 22.94 7.20
N ALA A 211 -2.14 24.28 7.32
CA ALA A 211 -0.97 25.15 7.41
C ALA A 211 -0.11 24.84 8.64
N ALA A 212 -0.73 24.67 9.81
CA ALA A 212 -0.03 24.30 11.03
C ALA A 212 0.65 22.92 10.95
N ARG A 213 0.11 22.00 10.15
CA ARG A 213 0.74 20.69 9.90
C ARG A 213 1.91 20.81 8.94
N LEU A 214 1.80 21.65 7.91
CA LEU A 214 2.87 21.93 6.94
C LEU A 214 4.06 22.61 7.60
N ASP A 215 3.82 23.59 8.47
CA ASP A 215 4.88 24.33 9.17
C ASP A 215 5.79 23.41 10.00
N LYS A 216 5.20 22.35 10.58
CA LYS A 216 5.92 21.33 11.37
C LYS A 216 6.59 20.24 10.51
N HIS A 217 6.32 20.22 9.20
CA HIS A 217 6.85 19.19 8.32
C HIS A 217 8.22 19.63 7.76
N PRO A 218 9.31 18.88 7.94
CA PRO A 218 10.65 19.31 7.51
C PRO A 218 10.73 19.69 6.03
N ALA A 219 9.98 18.98 5.16
CA ALA A 219 9.93 19.29 3.73
C ALA A 219 9.05 20.51 3.40
N HIS A 220 8.35 21.10 4.37
CA HIS A 220 7.35 22.18 4.18
C HIS A 220 6.31 21.88 3.07
N ARG A 221 6.10 20.61 2.76
CA ARG A 221 5.06 20.11 1.84
C ARG A 221 4.67 18.69 2.21
N PHE A 222 3.52 18.27 1.73
CA PHE A 222 3.14 16.86 1.73
C PHE A 222 3.71 16.15 0.51
N GLY A 223 3.97 14.85 0.63
CA GLY A 223 4.36 14.04 -0.51
C GLY A 223 3.23 13.98 -1.54
N GLN A 224 3.59 13.97 -2.81
CA GLN A 224 2.61 13.75 -3.88
C GLN A 224 2.41 12.25 -4.10
N PRO A 225 1.18 11.77 -4.36
CA PRO A 225 0.93 10.35 -4.63
C PRO A 225 1.81 9.77 -5.74
N GLU A 226 2.21 10.61 -6.71
CA GLU A 226 3.11 10.24 -7.81
C GLU A 226 4.50 9.84 -7.31
N GLU A 227 5.03 10.53 -6.32
CA GLU A 227 6.34 10.21 -5.71
C GLU A 227 6.29 8.84 -5.04
N PHE A 228 5.15 8.52 -4.40
CA PHE A 228 4.92 7.21 -3.80
C PHE A 228 4.82 6.10 -4.86
N GLY A 229 4.05 6.35 -5.92
CA GLY A 229 3.91 5.43 -7.05
C GLY A 229 5.24 5.13 -7.73
N ALA A 230 6.09 6.14 -7.93
CA ALA A 230 7.42 5.98 -8.52
C ALA A 230 8.32 5.08 -7.66
N ALA A 231 8.33 5.28 -6.34
CA ALA A 231 9.09 4.43 -5.42
C ALA A 231 8.57 2.98 -5.41
N CYS A 232 7.24 2.80 -5.47
CA CYS A 232 6.63 1.48 -5.59
C CYS A 232 7.04 0.78 -6.90
N ALA A 233 6.96 1.45 -8.03
CA ALA A 233 7.36 0.91 -9.33
C ALA A 233 8.85 0.54 -9.35
N PHE A 234 9.71 1.35 -8.74
CA PHE A 234 11.13 1.03 -8.59
C PHE A 234 11.34 -0.27 -7.77
N LEU A 235 10.67 -0.43 -6.63
CA LEU A 235 10.77 -1.67 -5.85
C LEU A 235 10.19 -2.89 -6.59
N CYS A 236 9.29 -2.69 -7.53
CA CYS A 236 8.76 -3.73 -8.41
C CYS A 236 9.68 -4.02 -9.61
N SER A 237 10.70 -3.21 -9.86
CA SER A 237 11.56 -3.31 -11.04
C SER A 237 12.47 -4.55 -11.03
N ALA A 238 13.01 -4.88 -12.20
CA ALA A 238 14.08 -5.87 -12.34
C ALA A 238 15.35 -5.42 -11.57
N HIS A 239 15.58 -4.11 -11.46
CA HIS A 239 16.76 -3.53 -10.80
C HIS A 239 16.73 -3.61 -9.27
N ALA A 240 15.55 -3.84 -8.68
CA ALA A 240 15.38 -3.95 -7.22
C ALA A 240 15.58 -5.40 -6.69
N GLY A 241 16.14 -6.31 -7.48
CA GLY A 241 16.30 -7.71 -7.12
C GLY A 241 17.22 -7.96 -5.89
N TYR A 242 18.05 -6.99 -5.50
CA TYR A 242 18.91 -7.06 -4.30
C TYR A 242 18.39 -6.24 -3.11
N ILE A 243 17.22 -5.60 -3.26
CA ILE A 243 16.51 -4.89 -2.20
C ILE A 243 15.42 -5.82 -1.66
N ASN A 244 15.62 -6.34 -0.45
CA ASN A 244 14.73 -7.35 0.11
C ASN A 244 14.58 -7.21 1.62
N GLY A 245 13.37 -7.40 2.15
CA GLY A 245 13.04 -7.26 3.56
C GLY A 245 13.11 -5.83 4.10
N GLN A 246 13.13 -4.83 3.23
CA GLN A 246 13.35 -3.43 3.60
C GLN A 246 12.05 -2.71 3.97
N ASN A 247 12.21 -1.69 4.80
CA ASN A 247 11.15 -0.77 5.22
C ASN A 247 11.50 0.62 4.67
N LEU A 248 11.11 0.89 3.42
CA LEU A 248 11.39 2.16 2.76
C LEU A 248 10.46 3.25 3.29
N LEU A 249 11.02 4.18 4.04
CA LEU A 249 10.30 5.32 4.60
C LEU A 249 10.24 6.47 3.59
N LEU A 250 9.02 6.93 3.30
CA LEU A 250 8.73 8.09 2.44
C LEU A 250 7.95 9.12 3.25
N ASP A 251 8.63 10.03 3.92
CA ASP A 251 8.01 10.93 4.89
C ASP A 251 8.52 12.38 4.87
N GLY A 252 9.34 12.75 3.88
CA GLY A 252 9.88 14.09 3.75
C GLY A 252 10.77 14.52 4.92
N GLY A 253 11.43 13.57 5.59
CA GLY A 253 12.33 13.82 6.70
C GLY A 253 11.63 13.98 8.07
N SER A 254 10.37 13.59 8.19
CA SER A 254 9.61 13.73 9.46
C SER A 254 10.10 12.80 10.57
N PHE A 255 10.70 11.66 10.22
CA PHE A 255 11.32 10.76 11.19
C PHE A 255 12.69 11.27 11.63
N PRO A 256 12.90 11.53 12.93
CA PRO A 256 14.14 12.15 13.42
C PRO A 256 15.26 11.14 13.71
N GLY A 257 15.06 9.87 13.39
CA GLY A 257 16.03 8.80 13.66
C GLY A 257 16.92 8.47 12.48
N THR A 258 17.96 7.69 12.74
CA THR A 258 18.89 7.19 11.72
C THR A 258 18.53 5.79 11.19
N MET A 259 17.69 5.02 11.90
CA MET A 259 17.28 3.66 11.55
C MET A 259 15.77 3.43 11.78
#